data_032edf204ffe285125f333a543460c2c
#
_entry.id   032edf204ffe285125f333a543460c2c
#
_cell.length_a   1.000
_cell.length_b   1.000
_cell.length_c   1.000
_cell.angle_alpha   90.00
_cell.angle_beta   90.00
_cell.angle_gamma   90.00
#
_symmetry.space_group_name_H-M   'P 1'
#
loop_
_entity.id
_entity.type
_entity.pdbx_description
1 polymer ?
#
loop_
_entity_poly.entity_id
_entity_poly.type
_entity_poly.pdbx_seq_one_letter_code
_entity_poly.pdbx_strand_id
1 'polypeptide(L)'
;MNIKRAKEEIEHTVKAYLAKDALGEYAIPAIRQRPILLMGPPGIGKTQVMEQVARECGVALVAYTITHHTRQSAVGLPFIRQRHYGDKDVSVTEYTMSEIIASIYAKMEATGLSEGILFIDEINCVSETLAPTMLQFLQCKTFGNQAVPAGWVIVAAGNPPEYNKSVRDFDIVTLDRVRRMDIEPDLPVWKDYARAAHIHSAILSYLELHPQNFYQINADVDGTQFVTARGWEDLSNLLDTYETLGLQADEELIREYIQHPKIAEDFSAYLDLYYKYRDDYGVEEILAGQAKPAVFARLLQAPFDERLSLVSLLLAGLDTRFTASLQADAVADACYAFLRETKKALATLPEDIPDGSAELFSQQIKDYEAETQQKRDACLLYTSPSPRDRG
;
A
#
# COMPACT_ATOMS: atom_id res chain seq x y z
N MET A 1 2.51 -19.06 4.21
CA MET A 1 3.68 -18.22 3.81
C MET A 1 3.43 -16.77 4.23
N ASN A 2 4.48 -15.94 4.36
CA ASN A 2 4.28 -14.52 4.65
C ASN A 2 3.91 -13.71 3.39
N ILE A 3 3.45 -12.46 3.60
CA ILE A 3 2.95 -11.59 2.52
C ILE A 3 4.05 -11.18 1.52
N LYS A 4 5.31 -11.03 1.95
CA LYS A 4 6.45 -10.71 1.07
C LYS A 4 6.71 -11.82 0.07
N ARG A 5 6.72 -13.09 0.55
CA ARG A 5 6.88 -14.24 -0.33
C ARG A 5 5.70 -14.40 -1.29
N ALA A 6 4.48 -14.14 -0.81
CA ALA A 6 3.30 -14.13 -1.69
C ALA A 6 3.42 -13.08 -2.80
N LYS A 7 3.87 -11.87 -2.47
CA LYS A 7 4.14 -10.81 -3.44
C LYS A 7 5.11 -11.27 -4.53
N GLU A 8 6.27 -11.80 -4.15
CA GLU A 8 7.28 -12.33 -5.09
C GLU A 8 6.70 -13.41 -6.02
N GLU A 9 5.92 -14.34 -5.47
CA GLU A 9 5.28 -15.41 -6.24
C GLU A 9 4.22 -14.89 -7.21
N ILE A 10 3.48 -13.84 -6.83
CA ILE A 10 2.49 -13.19 -7.71
C ILE A 10 3.22 -12.47 -8.85
N GLU A 11 4.28 -11.71 -8.56
CA GLU A 11 5.08 -11.06 -9.59
C GLU A 11 5.66 -12.05 -10.61
N HIS A 12 6.23 -13.16 -10.13
CA HIS A 12 6.75 -14.21 -10.99
C HIS A 12 5.65 -14.82 -11.85
N THR A 13 4.45 -15.01 -11.28
CA THR A 13 3.30 -15.55 -12.01
C THR A 13 2.79 -14.56 -13.05
N VAL A 14 2.69 -13.28 -12.72
CA VAL A 14 2.30 -12.22 -13.67
C VAL A 14 3.30 -12.18 -14.84
N LYS A 15 4.59 -12.12 -14.55
CA LYS A 15 5.66 -12.14 -15.58
C LYS A 15 5.59 -13.38 -16.45
N ALA A 16 5.36 -14.57 -15.86
CA ALA A 16 5.24 -15.83 -16.60
C ALA A 16 4.00 -15.90 -17.48
N TYR A 17 2.86 -15.36 -17.00
CA TYR A 17 1.58 -15.39 -17.73
C TYR A 17 1.52 -14.34 -18.85
N LEU A 18 2.28 -13.26 -18.73
CA LEU A 18 2.40 -12.20 -19.72
C LEU A 18 3.58 -12.40 -20.69
N ALA A 19 4.41 -13.43 -20.44
CA ALA A 19 5.52 -13.78 -21.36
C ALA A 19 4.96 -14.17 -22.73
N LYS A 20 5.57 -13.62 -23.80
CA LYS A 20 5.19 -13.86 -25.19
C LYS A 20 6.24 -14.73 -25.87
N ASP A 21 5.78 -15.55 -26.78
CA ASP A 21 6.64 -16.37 -27.65
C ASP A 21 7.20 -15.55 -28.84
N ALA A 22 7.93 -16.22 -29.71
CA ALA A 22 8.53 -15.60 -30.89
C ALA A 22 7.50 -15.07 -31.92
N LEU A 23 6.23 -15.48 -31.81
CA LEU A 23 5.12 -15.03 -32.67
C LEU A 23 4.34 -13.86 -32.02
N GLY A 24 4.69 -13.46 -30.79
CA GLY A 24 4.02 -12.42 -30.03
C GLY A 24 2.76 -12.90 -29.28
N GLU A 25 2.50 -14.21 -29.27
CA GLU A 25 1.39 -14.81 -28.53
C GLU A 25 1.84 -15.16 -27.10
N TYR A 26 0.88 -15.18 -26.13
CA TYR A 26 1.21 -15.56 -24.76
C TYR A 26 1.69 -17.01 -24.70
N ALA A 27 2.91 -17.22 -24.17
CA ALA A 27 3.54 -18.53 -24.05
C ALA A 27 2.68 -19.53 -23.27
N ILE A 28 1.91 -19.04 -22.29
CA ILE A 28 0.89 -19.81 -21.57
C ILE A 28 -0.49 -19.26 -21.97
N PRO A 29 -1.27 -19.98 -22.77
CA PRO A 29 -2.61 -19.53 -23.18
C PRO A 29 -3.51 -19.21 -21.99
N ALA A 30 -4.34 -18.18 -22.08
CA ALA A 30 -5.19 -17.68 -21.00
C ALA A 30 -6.02 -18.80 -20.34
N ILE A 31 -6.50 -19.79 -21.10
CA ILE A 31 -7.27 -20.93 -20.58
C ILE A 31 -6.45 -21.84 -19.64
N ARG A 32 -5.12 -21.86 -19.77
CA ARG A 32 -4.21 -22.65 -18.93
C ARG A 32 -3.62 -21.87 -17.77
N GLN A 33 -3.82 -20.56 -17.73
CA GLN A 33 -3.37 -19.72 -16.61
C GLN A 33 -4.31 -19.93 -15.44
N ARG A 34 -3.84 -20.51 -14.36
CA ARG A 34 -4.64 -20.71 -13.14
C ARG A 34 -4.80 -19.36 -12.40
N PRO A 35 -6.02 -18.93 -12.03
CA PRO A 35 -6.19 -17.81 -11.12
C PRO A 35 -5.45 -18.03 -9.81
N ILE A 36 -4.88 -16.97 -9.25
CA ILE A 36 -4.26 -17.02 -7.92
C ILE A 36 -5.37 -16.82 -6.88
N LEU A 37 -5.36 -17.62 -5.81
CA LEU A 37 -6.26 -17.50 -4.69
C LEU A 37 -5.47 -17.27 -3.40
N LEU A 38 -5.52 -16.04 -2.88
CA LEU A 38 -4.87 -15.64 -1.63
C LEU A 38 -5.81 -15.91 -0.47
N MET A 39 -5.46 -16.84 0.39
CA MET A 39 -6.21 -17.14 1.61
C MET A 39 -5.40 -16.66 2.81
N GLY A 40 -5.98 -15.81 3.63
CA GLY A 40 -5.30 -15.31 4.82
C GLY A 40 -6.18 -14.40 5.66
N PRO A 41 -5.80 -14.17 6.93
CA PRO A 41 -6.59 -13.39 7.85
C PRO A 41 -6.78 -11.94 7.40
N PRO A 42 -7.77 -11.21 7.94
CA PRO A 42 -8.01 -9.81 7.58
C PRO A 42 -6.86 -8.90 8.04
N GLY A 43 -6.68 -7.77 7.38
CA GLY A 43 -5.74 -6.71 7.81
C GLY A 43 -4.25 -7.03 7.64
N ILE A 44 -3.86 -8.01 6.81
CA ILE A 44 -2.45 -8.36 6.56
C ILE A 44 -1.88 -7.78 5.25
N GLY A 45 -2.60 -6.84 4.59
CA GLY A 45 -2.11 -6.13 3.41
C GLY A 45 -2.35 -6.81 2.06
N LYS A 46 -3.29 -7.77 1.93
CA LYS A 46 -3.56 -8.46 0.65
C LYS A 46 -3.84 -7.51 -0.51
N THR A 47 -4.64 -6.49 -0.29
CA THR A 47 -5.02 -5.50 -1.33
C THR A 47 -3.84 -4.58 -1.68
N GLN A 48 -3.10 -4.08 -0.68
CA GLN A 48 -1.93 -3.22 -0.88
C GLN A 48 -0.82 -3.90 -1.68
N VAL A 49 -0.62 -5.20 -1.48
CA VAL A 49 0.35 -6.00 -2.27
C VAL A 49 -0.02 -6.01 -3.74
N MET A 50 -1.31 -6.02 -4.11
CA MET A 50 -1.72 -5.98 -5.52
C MET A 50 -1.36 -4.67 -6.20
N GLU A 51 -1.47 -3.55 -5.51
CA GLU A 51 -1.06 -2.24 -6.03
C GLU A 51 0.47 -2.18 -6.25
N GLN A 52 1.23 -2.73 -5.31
CA GLN A 52 2.69 -2.81 -5.44
C GLN A 52 3.10 -3.70 -6.63
N VAL A 53 2.53 -4.90 -6.75
CA VAL A 53 2.82 -5.84 -7.86
C VAL A 53 2.46 -5.21 -9.21
N ALA A 54 1.30 -4.58 -9.33
CA ALA A 54 0.88 -3.95 -10.57
C ALA A 54 1.85 -2.84 -11.00
N ARG A 55 2.28 -2.00 -10.05
CA ARG A 55 3.25 -0.94 -10.29
C ARG A 55 4.64 -1.49 -10.68
N GLU A 56 5.14 -2.51 -9.97
CA GLU A 56 6.46 -3.10 -10.22
C GLU A 56 6.51 -3.91 -11.52
N CYS A 57 5.39 -4.53 -11.91
CA CYS A 57 5.27 -5.22 -13.19
C CYS A 57 4.90 -4.27 -14.36
N GLY A 58 4.57 -3.00 -14.09
CA GLY A 58 4.17 -2.04 -15.12
C GLY A 58 2.84 -2.38 -15.80
N VAL A 59 1.89 -3.00 -15.08
CA VAL A 59 0.60 -3.45 -15.59
C VAL A 59 -0.57 -2.70 -14.92
N ALA A 60 -1.73 -2.68 -15.57
CA ALA A 60 -2.93 -2.09 -14.99
C ALA A 60 -3.48 -2.92 -13.83
N LEU A 61 -4.17 -2.29 -12.90
CA LEU A 61 -4.88 -2.96 -11.81
C LEU A 61 -6.35 -2.55 -11.81
N VAL A 62 -7.24 -3.54 -11.81
CA VAL A 62 -8.66 -3.40 -11.47
C VAL A 62 -8.89 -4.18 -10.18
N ALA A 63 -9.27 -3.49 -9.11
CA ALA A 63 -9.60 -4.08 -7.82
C ALA A 63 -11.11 -4.03 -7.60
N TYR A 64 -11.69 -5.17 -7.23
CA TYR A 64 -13.12 -5.36 -7.06
C TYR A 64 -13.42 -6.06 -5.74
N THR A 65 -14.26 -5.45 -4.89
CA THR A 65 -14.80 -6.12 -3.70
C THR A 65 -16.17 -6.70 -4.05
N ILE A 66 -16.26 -8.02 -4.10
CA ILE A 66 -17.40 -8.72 -4.67
C ILE A 66 -18.64 -8.75 -3.76
N THR A 67 -18.50 -8.50 -2.47
CA THR A 67 -19.58 -8.57 -1.47
C THR A 67 -20.74 -7.62 -1.73
N HIS A 68 -20.47 -6.49 -2.39
CA HIS A 68 -21.48 -5.49 -2.74
C HIS A 68 -22.23 -5.79 -4.05
N HIS A 69 -21.85 -6.86 -4.75
CA HIS A 69 -22.40 -7.18 -6.06
C HIS A 69 -23.53 -8.19 -5.97
N THR A 70 -24.57 -7.93 -6.77
CA THR A 70 -25.63 -8.90 -7.04
C THR A 70 -25.21 -9.75 -8.25
N ARG A 71 -25.90 -10.89 -8.43
CA ARG A 71 -25.70 -11.71 -9.63
C ARG A 71 -25.92 -10.90 -10.93
N GLN A 72 -26.86 -9.95 -10.91
CA GLN A 72 -27.18 -9.12 -12.08
C GLN A 72 -26.08 -8.14 -12.42
N SER A 73 -25.46 -7.49 -11.43
CA SER A 73 -24.32 -6.57 -11.67
C SER A 73 -23.06 -7.35 -12.11
N ALA A 74 -22.82 -8.53 -11.54
CA ALA A 74 -21.64 -9.34 -11.85
C ALA A 74 -21.73 -10.00 -13.24
N VAL A 75 -22.91 -10.51 -13.64
CA VAL A 75 -23.09 -11.26 -14.90
C VAL A 75 -23.63 -10.38 -16.02
N GLY A 76 -24.34 -9.30 -15.69
CA GLY A 76 -25.12 -8.49 -16.61
C GLY A 76 -26.62 -8.82 -16.56
N LEU A 77 -27.41 -7.93 -17.16
CA LEU A 77 -28.87 -8.10 -17.27
C LEU A 77 -29.21 -8.91 -18.51
N PRO A 78 -30.12 -9.89 -18.41
CA PRO A 78 -30.58 -10.61 -19.57
C PRO A 78 -31.47 -9.71 -20.45
N PHE A 79 -31.30 -9.78 -21.76
CA PHE A 79 -32.18 -9.16 -22.74
C PHE A 79 -32.43 -10.12 -23.90
N ILE A 80 -33.57 -9.95 -24.56
CA ILE A 80 -33.97 -10.80 -25.70
C ILE A 80 -33.51 -10.13 -26.98
N ARG A 81 -32.76 -10.90 -27.80
CA ARG A 81 -32.32 -10.49 -29.12
C ARG A 81 -32.83 -11.47 -30.17
N GLN A 82 -33.36 -10.95 -31.28
CA GLN A 82 -33.69 -11.78 -32.43
C GLN A 82 -32.41 -12.09 -33.23
N ARG A 83 -32.16 -13.38 -33.45
CA ARG A 83 -31.06 -13.85 -34.31
C ARG A 83 -31.58 -14.74 -35.40
N HIS A 84 -30.98 -14.59 -36.56
CA HIS A 84 -31.29 -15.39 -37.74
C HIS A 84 -30.26 -16.52 -37.84
N TYR A 85 -30.73 -17.79 -37.84
CA TYR A 85 -29.92 -18.97 -38.02
C TYR A 85 -30.44 -19.79 -39.20
N GLY A 86 -29.76 -19.71 -40.34
CA GLY A 86 -30.26 -20.28 -41.60
C GLY A 86 -31.60 -19.65 -41.97
N ASP A 87 -32.66 -20.45 -42.13
CA ASP A 87 -34.00 -19.98 -42.50
C ASP A 87 -34.93 -19.73 -41.29
N LYS A 88 -34.37 -19.65 -40.05
CA LYS A 88 -35.20 -19.50 -38.83
C LYS A 88 -34.81 -18.27 -38.04
N ASP A 89 -35.84 -17.47 -37.70
CA ASP A 89 -35.73 -16.42 -36.71
C ASP A 89 -35.96 -16.99 -35.29
N VAL A 90 -34.97 -16.82 -34.44
CA VAL A 90 -35.00 -17.35 -33.08
C VAL A 90 -34.73 -16.22 -32.07
N SER A 91 -35.54 -16.17 -31.04
CA SER A 91 -35.29 -15.30 -29.90
C SER A 91 -34.21 -15.92 -28.99
N VAL A 92 -33.10 -15.20 -28.80
CA VAL A 92 -31.98 -15.64 -27.96
C VAL A 92 -31.85 -14.71 -26.78
N THR A 93 -31.63 -15.27 -25.60
CA THR A 93 -31.28 -14.47 -24.40
C THR A 93 -29.80 -14.16 -24.45
N GLU A 94 -29.47 -12.87 -24.47
CA GLU A 94 -28.12 -12.37 -24.33
C GLU A 94 -28.03 -11.58 -22.99
N TYR A 95 -26.81 -11.34 -22.53
CA TYR A 95 -26.56 -10.54 -21.31
C TYR A 95 -25.85 -9.25 -21.69
N THR A 96 -26.17 -8.16 -21.01
CA THR A 96 -25.36 -6.93 -21.05
C THR A 96 -23.96 -7.23 -20.54
N MET A 97 -23.02 -6.34 -20.84
CA MET A 97 -21.65 -6.54 -20.33
C MET A 97 -21.63 -6.55 -18.81
N SER A 98 -20.92 -7.53 -18.25
CA SER A 98 -20.58 -7.57 -16.81
C SER A 98 -19.89 -6.29 -16.41
N GLU A 99 -20.26 -5.71 -15.27
CA GLU A 99 -19.59 -4.53 -14.69
C GLU A 99 -18.10 -4.78 -14.44
N ILE A 100 -17.75 -6.00 -14.00
CA ILE A 100 -16.36 -6.41 -13.78
C ILE A 100 -15.57 -6.41 -15.10
N ILE A 101 -16.15 -6.93 -16.17
CA ILE A 101 -15.48 -6.91 -17.48
C ILE A 101 -15.44 -5.48 -18.07
N ALA A 102 -16.50 -4.71 -17.89
CA ALA A 102 -16.54 -3.31 -18.34
C ALA A 102 -15.47 -2.44 -17.65
N SER A 103 -15.22 -2.66 -16.35
CA SER A 103 -14.18 -1.92 -15.64
C SER A 103 -12.76 -2.26 -16.12
N ILE A 104 -12.54 -3.48 -16.63
CA ILE A 104 -11.27 -3.82 -17.28
C ILE A 104 -11.08 -2.97 -18.54
N TYR A 105 -12.08 -2.91 -19.42
CA TYR A 105 -12.00 -2.11 -20.65
C TYR A 105 -11.84 -0.61 -20.35
N ALA A 106 -12.61 -0.09 -19.39
CA ALA A 106 -12.47 1.30 -18.96
C ALA A 106 -11.06 1.60 -18.42
N LYS A 107 -10.46 0.66 -17.68
CA LYS A 107 -9.08 0.81 -17.19
C LYS A 107 -8.06 0.78 -18.32
N MET A 108 -8.22 -0.11 -19.29
CA MET A 108 -7.38 -0.17 -20.49
C MET A 108 -7.43 1.15 -21.26
N GLU A 109 -8.62 1.71 -21.46
CA GLU A 109 -8.81 3.00 -22.14
C GLU A 109 -8.16 4.16 -21.37
N ALA A 110 -8.36 4.21 -20.05
CA ALA A 110 -7.83 5.28 -19.20
C ALA A 110 -6.31 5.26 -19.07
N THR A 111 -5.68 4.09 -19.10
CA THR A 111 -4.22 3.93 -18.87
C THR A 111 -3.42 3.69 -20.15
N GLY A 112 -4.06 3.30 -21.22
CA GLY A 112 -3.41 2.83 -22.46
C GLY A 112 -2.70 1.47 -22.30
N LEU A 113 -2.85 0.77 -21.15
CA LEU A 113 -2.24 -0.52 -20.89
C LEU A 113 -3.21 -1.64 -21.30
N SER A 114 -2.74 -2.56 -22.13
CA SER A 114 -3.53 -3.74 -22.56
C SER A 114 -3.41 -4.93 -21.60
N GLU A 115 -2.42 -4.91 -20.70
CA GLU A 115 -2.12 -5.98 -19.75
C GLU A 115 -2.40 -5.52 -18.33
N GLY A 116 -2.91 -6.44 -17.48
CA GLY A 116 -3.31 -6.06 -16.15
C GLY A 116 -3.57 -7.22 -15.19
N ILE A 117 -3.90 -6.84 -13.97
CA ILE A 117 -4.38 -7.72 -12.90
C ILE A 117 -5.83 -7.38 -12.61
N LEU A 118 -6.72 -8.37 -12.67
CA LEU A 118 -8.05 -8.30 -12.09
C LEU A 118 -7.98 -8.90 -10.69
N PHE A 119 -8.05 -8.05 -9.67
CA PHE A 119 -8.07 -8.45 -8.27
C PHE A 119 -9.51 -8.47 -7.76
N ILE A 120 -9.94 -9.62 -7.24
CA ILE A 120 -11.28 -9.82 -6.66
C ILE A 120 -11.12 -10.11 -5.18
N ASP A 121 -11.47 -9.13 -4.35
CA ASP A 121 -11.41 -9.28 -2.91
C ASP A 121 -12.69 -9.90 -2.35
N GLU A 122 -12.55 -10.58 -1.20
CA GLU A 122 -13.62 -11.24 -0.46
C GLU A 122 -14.41 -12.30 -1.26
N ILE A 123 -13.73 -13.00 -2.17
CA ILE A 123 -14.32 -13.95 -3.12
C ILE A 123 -15.20 -15.03 -2.46
N ASN A 124 -14.94 -15.38 -1.21
CA ASN A 124 -15.68 -16.39 -0.47
C ASN A 124 -16.74 -15.83 0.51
N CYS A 125 -16.93 -14.50 0.50
CA CYS A 125 -17.98 -13.80 1.26
C CYS A 125 -19.21 -13.46 0.41
N VAL A 126 -19.29 -13.99 -0.82
CA VAL A 126 -20.37 -13.70 -1.75
C VAL A 126 -21.71 -14.35 -1.33
N SER A 127 -22.82 -13.75 -1.78
CA SER A 127 -24.16 -14.30 -1.56
C SER A 127 -24.31 -15.70 -2.16
N GLU A 128 -25.26 -16.49 -1.62
CA GLU A 128 -25.56 -17.84 -2.12
C GLU A 128 -25.88 -17.91 -3.60
N THR A 129 -26.53 -16.89 -4.09
CA THR A 129 -26.94 -16.79 -5.51
C THR A 129 -25.79 -16.44 -6.45
N LEU A 130 -24.77 -15.76 -5.93
CA LEU A 130 -23.61 -15.31 -6.70
C LEU A 130 -22.44 -16.32 -6.65
N ALA A 131 -22.27 -17.04 -5.54
CA ALA A 131 -21.16 -17.95 -5.32
C ALA A 131 -20.91 -18.94 -6.48
N PRO A 132 -21.90 -19.67 -7.00
CA PRO A 132 -21.68 -20.59 -8.12
C PRO A 132 -21.17 -19.90 -9.37
N THR A 133 -21.64 -18.67 -9.62
CA THR A 133 -21.22 -17.87 -10.77
C THR A 133 -19.76 -17.41 -10.65
N MET A 134 -19.35 -17.00 -9.44
CA MET A 134 -17.98 -16.61 -9.18
C MET A 134 -17.00 -17.78 -9.26
N LEU A 135 -17.39 -18.95 -8.76
CA LEU A 135 -16.60 -20.17 -8.91
C LEU A 135 -16.44 -20.55 -10.38
N GLN A 136 -17.53 -20.49 -11.16
CA GLN A 136 -17.48 -20.69 -12.62
C GLN A 136 -16.59 -19.65 -13.30
N PHE A 137 -16.65 -18.39 -12.89
CA PHE A 137 -15.78 -17.34 -13.39
C PHE A 137 -14.31 -17.64 -13.16
N LEU A 138 -13.91 -18.05 -11.97
CA LEU A 138 -12.53 -18.44 -11.68
C LEU A 138 -12.07 -19.61 -12.57
N GLN A 139 -12.97 -20.53 -12.91
CA GLN A 139 -12.66 -21.68 -13.75
C GLN A 139 -12.56 -21.34 -15.24
N CYS A 140 -13.54 -20.59 -15.75
CA CYS A 140 -13.72 -20.33 -17.18
C CYS A 140 -13.21 -18.96 -17.63
N LYS A 141 -12.96 -18.04 -16.69
CA LYS A 141 -12.61 -16.63 -16.94
C LYS A 141 -13.64 -15.89 -17.79
N THR A 142 -14.91 -16.29 -17.64
CA THR A 142 -16.02 -15.70 -18.40
C THR A 142 -17.20 -15.41 -17.49
N PHE A 143 -17.89 -14.32 -17.78
CA PHE A 143 -19.24 -14.06 -17.30
C PHE A 143 -20.21 -14.16 -18.47
N GLY A 144 -21.09 -15.15 -18.44
CA GLY A 144 -21.96 -15.45 -19.58
C GLY A 144 -21.14 -15.75 -20.84
N ASN A 145 -21.32 -14.92 -21.87
CA ASN A 145 -20.61 -15.01 -23.15
C ASN A 145 -19.39 -14.07 -23.25
N GLN A 146 -19.03 -13.38 -22.15
CA GLN A 146 -17.97 -12.39 -22.15
C GLN A 146 -16.76 -12.91 -21.38
N ALA A 147 -15.62 -12.95 -22.04
CA ALA A 147 -14.35 -13.38 -21.47
C ALA A 147 -13.54 -12.20 -20.92
N VAL A 148 -12.75 -12.46 -19.92
CA VAL A 148 -11.66 -11.56 -19.49
C VAL A 148 -10.70 -11.40 -20.67
N PRO A 149 -10.31 -10.17 -21.04
CA PRO A 149 -9.36 -9.93 -22.12
C PRO A 149 -8.05 -10.70 -21.92
N ALA A 150 -7.45 -11.14 -23.02
CA ALA A 150 -6.11 -11.73 -22.96
C ALA A 150 -5.12 -10.71 -22.39
N GLY A 151 -4.15 -11.20 -21.59
CA GLY A 151 -3.20 -10.32 -20.89
C GLY A 151 -3.68 -9.86 -19.50
N TRP A 152 -4.86 -10.30 -19.05
CA TRP A 152 -5.35 -10.01 -17.71
C TRP A 152 -5.25 -11.24 -16.81
N VAL A 153 -4.45 -11.10 -15.74
CA VAL A 153 -4.23 -12.16 -14.74
C VAL A 153 -5.27 -11.99 -13.62
N ILE A 154 -5.95 -13.07 -13.28
CA ILE A 154 -6.95 -13.06 -12.20
C ILE A 154 -6.26 -13.43 -10.87
N VAL A 155 -6.41 -12.55 -9.88
CA VAL A 155 -6.03 -12.78 -8.50
C VAL A 155 -7.27 -12.60 -7.64
N ALA A 156 -7.61 -13.58 -6.84
CA ALA A 156 -8.72 -13.52 -5.90
C ALA A 156 -8.18 -13.58 -4.46
N ALA A 157 -8.85 -12.92 -3.53
CA ALA A 157 -8.52 -13.01 -2.11
C ALA A 157 -9.75 -13.39 -1.30
N GLY A 158 -9.52 -14.12 -0.21
CA GLY A 158 -10.54 -14.50 0.73
C GLY A 158 -9.98 -14.62 2.15
N ASN A 159 -10.89 -14.69 3.12
CA ASN A 159 -10.54 -14.93 4.51
C ASN A 159 -10.90 -16.36 4.88
N PRO A 160 -10.10 -17.05 5.71
CA PRO A 160 -10.47 -18.36 6.25
C PRO A 160 -11.76 -18.31 7.10
N PRO A 161 -12.52 -19.40 7.18
CA PRO A 161 -13.82 -19.46 7.91
C PRO A 161 -13.74 -19.08 9.38
N GLU A 162 -12.60 -19.31 10.03
CA GLU A 162 -12.37 -18.95 11.43
C GLU A 162 -12.46 -17.43 11.70
N TYR A 163 -12.27 -16.59 10.69
CA TYR A 163 -12.31 -15.13 10.82
C TYR A 163 -13.63 -14.50 10.37
N ASN A 164 -14.48 -15.26 9.65
CA ASN A 164 -15.76 -14.75 9.18
C ASN A 164 -16.76 -15.89 9.00
N LYS A 165 -17.80 -15.91 9.82
CA LYS A 165 -18.86 -16.94 9.79
C LYS A 165 -19.68 -16.96 8.51
N SER A 166 -19.65 -15.88 7.73
CA SER A 166 -20.35 -15.78 6.44
C SER A 166 -19.56 -16.37 5.27
N VAL A 167 -18.34 -16.81 5.53
CA VAL A 167 -17.42 -17.37 4.53
C VAL A 167 -17.84 -18.79 4.16
N ARG A 168 -17.68 -19.12 2.89
CA ARG A 168 -17.87 -20.46 2.34
C ARG A 168 -16.53 -21.10 2.02
N ASP A 169 -16.47 -22.39 2.29
CA ASP A 169 -15.34 -23.20 1.84
C ASP A 169 -15.42 -23.46 0.33
N PHE A 170 -14.29 -23.47 -0.30
CA PHE A 170 -14.16 -23.87 -1.69
C PHE A 170 -14.14 -25.40 -1.80
N ASP A 171 -14.90 -25.92 -2.76
CA ASP A 171 -14.86 -27.35 -3.08
C ASP A 171 -13.51 -27.74 -3.73
N ILE A 172 -13.24 -29.04 -3.71
CA ILE A 172 -12.00 -29.59 -4.26
C ILE A 172 -11.84 -29.33 -5.75
N VAL A 173 -12.96 -29.24 -6.49
CA VAL A 173 -12.97 -29.00 -7.94
C VAL A 173 -12.51 -27.57 -8.25
N THR A 174 -12.91 -26.62 -7.43
CA THR A 174 -12.47 -25.21 -7.54
C THR A 174 -11.00 -25.08 -7.13
N LEU A 175 -10.62 -25.71 -6.00
CA LEU A 175 -9.23 -25.65 -5.50
C LEU A 175 -8.23 -26.25 -6.48
N ASP A 176 -8.59 -27.31 -7.21
CA ASP A 176 -7.75 -27.91 -8.23
C ASP A 176 -7.49 -26.99 -9.45
N ARG A 177 -8.34 -25.99 -9.66
CA ARG A 177 -8.25 -25.06 -10.80
C ARG A 177 -7.65 -23.71 -10.48
N VAL A 178 -7.37 -23.44 -9.23
CA VAL A 178 -6.71 -22.21 -8.77
C VAL A 178 -5.32 -22.51 -8.23
N ARG A 179 -4.49 -21.49 -8.12
CA ARG A 179 -3.22 -21.54 -7.39
C ARG A 179 -3.43 -20.92 -6.02
N ARG A 180 -3.71 -21.77 -5.01
CA ARG A 180 -3.95 -21.33 -3.63
C ARG A 180 -2.63 -20.96 -2.94
N MET A 181 -2.63 -19.81 -2.26
CA MET A 181 -1.55 -19.34 -1.41
C MET A 181 -2.12 -18.99 -0.04
N ASP A 182 -1.73 -19.71 0.99
CA ASP A 182 -2.13 -19.46 2.37
C ASP A 182 -1.13 -18.48 3.00
N ILE A 183 -1.64 -17.30 3.42
CA ILE A 183 -0.84 -16.19 3.95
C ILE A 183 -1.06 -16.09 5.44
N GLU A 184 0.03 -15.90 6.17
CA GLU A 184 0.06 -15.76 7.62
C GLU A 184 0.69 -14.42 8.02
N PRO A 185 0.25 -13.83 9.15
CA PRO A 185 0.91 -12.64 9.70
C PRO A 185 2.37 -12.92 10.04
N ASP A 186 3.26 -11.98 9.71
CA ASP A 186 4.69 -12.10 9.96
C ASP A 186 5.21 -10.72 10.39
N LEU A 187 5.48 -10.57 11.70
CA LEU A 187 5.93 -9.30 12.27
C LEU A 187 7.28 -8.82 11.69
N PRO A 188 8.31 -9.65 11.55
CA PRO A 188 9.55 -9.25 10.89
C PRO A 188 9.34 -8.64 9.51
N VAL A 189 8.55 -9.28 8.67
CA VAL A 189 8.23 -8.78 7.31
C VAL A 189 7.42 -7.50 7.38
N TRP A 190 6.45 -7.41 8.30
CA TRP A 190 5.67 -6.19 8.48
C TRP A 190 6.55 -5.04 8.97
N LYS A 191 7.52 -5.27 9.85
CA LYS A 191 8.46 -4.24 10.30
C LYS A 191 9.31 -3.66 9.17
N ASP A 192 9.72 -4.46 8.20
CA ASP A 192 10.43 -3.96 7.02
C ASP A 192 9.56 -2.98 6.22
N TYR A 193 8.29 -3.33 6.01
CA TYR A 193 7.29 -2.46 5.41
C TYR A 193 7.04 -1.22 6.27
N ALA A 194 6.82 -1.39 7.57
CA ALA A 194 6.49 -0.35 8.52
C ALA A 194 7.56 0.75 8.60
N ARG A 195 8.84 0.37 8.54
CA ARG A 195 9.95 1.34 8.46
C ARG A 195 9.91 2.14 7.16
N ALA A 196 9.66 1.47 6.03
CA ALA A 196 9.55 2.15 4.72
C ALA A 196 8.29 3.02 4.60
N ALA A 197 7.23 2.68 5.32
CA ALA A 197 5.97 3.42 5.39
C ALA A 197 5.95 4.48 6.51
N HIS A 198 7.06 4.66 7.24
CA HIS A 198 7.20 5.62 8.35
C HIS A 198 6.15 5.42 9.44
N ILE A 199 5.84 4.16 9.80
CA ILE A 199 4.95 3.84 10.92
C ILE A 199 5.53 4.41 12.21
N HIS A 200 4.67 5.01 13.03
CA HIS A 200 5.02 5.70 14.27
C HIS A 200 5.95 4.87 15.16
N SER A 201 7.06 5.47 15.59
CA SER A 201 8.16 4.76 16.23
C SER A 201 7.79 4.16 17.61
N ALA A 202 6.79 4.72 18.31
CA ALA A 202 6.26 4.11 19.53
C ALA A 202 5.62 2.73 19.26
N ILE A 203 4.92 2.57 18.12
CA ILE A 203 4.34 1.29 17.71
C ILE A 203 5.45 0.28 17.40
N LEU A 204 6.45 0.69 16.63
CA LEU A 204 7.59 -0.18 16.28
C LEU A 204 8.35 -0.65 17.49
N SER A 205 8.66 0.26 18.44
CA SER A 205 9.36 -0.09 19.68
C SER A 205 8.51 -0.92 20.63
N TYR A 206 7.21 -0.65 20.73
CA TYR A 206 6.29 -1.49 21.50
C TYR A 206 6.23 -2.92 20.97
N LEU A 207 6.10 -3.08 19.66
CA LEU A 207 6.06 -4.40 19.02
C LEU A 207 7.43 -5.11 18.98
N GLU A 208 8.52 -4.40 19.27
CA GLU A 208 9.82 -5.03 19.53
C GLU A 208 9.83 -5.70 20.90
N LEU A 209 9.25 -5.05 21.92
CA LEU A 209 9.13 -5.58 23.27
C LEU A 209 8.05 -6.65 23.40
N HIS A 210 6.93 -6.48 22.67
CA HIS A 210 5.73 -7.31 22.75
C HIS A 210 5.34 -7.87 21.38
N PRO A 211 6.18 -8.70 20.72
CA PRO A 211 5.93 -9.20 19.37
C PRO A 211 4.62 -10.01 19.25
N GLN A 212 4.17 -10.63 20.33
CA GLN A 212 2.91 -11.37 20.42
C GLN A 212 1.68 -10.48 20.25
N ASN A 213 1.79 -9.17 20.49
CA ASN A 213 0.71 -8.20 20.41
C ASN A 213 0.53 -7.63 18.99
N PHE A 214 1.32 -8.07 18.02
CA PHE A 214 1.21 -7.63 16.64
C PHE A 214 -0.10 -8.04 15.96
N TYR A 215 -0.46 -9.31 16.13
CA TYR A 215 -1.63 -9.88 15.47
C TYR A 215 -2.29 -10.91 16.36
N GLN A 216 -3.51 -10.63 16.80
CA GLN A 216 -4.32 -11.54 17.58
C GLN A 216 -5.80 -11.38 17.18
N ILE A 217 -6.52 -12.49 17.07
CA ILE A 217 -7.97 -12.50 16.90
C ILE A 217 -8.51 -13.57 17.86
N ASN A 218 -9.22 -13.14 18.90
CA ASN A 218 -9.79 -13.99 19.93
C ASN A 218 -11.31 -13.83 19.89
N ALA A 219 -12.03 -14.92 19.59
CA ALA A 219 -13.48 -14.96 19.70
C ALA A 219 -13.85 -15.54 21.06
N ASP A 220 -14.52 -14.77 21.89
CA ASP A 220 -15.00 -15.16 23.20
C ASP A 220 -16.53 -15.00 23.29
N VAL A 221 -17.13 -15.47 24.40
CA VAL A 221 -18.57 -15.37 24.67
C VAL A 221 -19.03 -13.91 24.70
N ASP A 222 -18.15 -13.01 25.13
CA ASP A 222 -18.40 -11.56 25.26
C ASP A 222 -18.17 -10.77 23.96
N GLY A 223 -17.69 -11.42 22.89
CA GLY A 223 -17.45 -10.81 21.58
C GLY A 223 -16.12 -11.20 20.94
N THR A 224 -15.79 -10.53 19.85
CA THR A 224 -14.51 -10.74 19.16
C THR A 224 -13.56 -9.61 19.55
N GLN A 225 -12.44 -9.97 20.18
CA GLN A 225 -11.34 -9.06 20.48
C GLN A 225 -10.23 -9.28 19.46
N PHE A 226 -9.70 -8.20 18.88
CA PHE A 226 -8.68 -8.36 17.87
C PHE A 226 -7.71 -7.17 17.78
N VAL A 227 -6.53 -7.48 17.30
CA VAL A 227 -5.53 -6.52 16.84
C VAL A 227 -4.95 -7.04 15.53
N THR A 228 -4.77 -6.15 14.56
CA THR A 228 -4.29 -6.49 13.22
C THR A 228 -3.21 -5.51 12.76
N ALA A 229 -2.45 -5.88 11.73
CA ALA A 229 -1.47 -4.99 11.14
C ALA A 229 -2.10 -3.67 10.63
N ARG A 230 -3.33 -3.74 10.08
CA ARG A 230 -4.09 -2.54 9.67
C ARG A 230 -4.43 -1.65 10.85
N GLY A 231 -4.86 -2.22 11.99
CA GLY A 231 -5.17 -1.44 13.18
C GLY A 231 -3.95 -0.65 13.67
N TRP A 232 -2.76 -1.24 13.65
CA TRP A 232 -1.51 -0.54 13.99
C TRP A 232 -1.16 0.55 12.98
N GLU A 233 -1.36 0.33 11.68
CA GLU A 233 -1.09 1.31 10.64
C GLU A 233 -2.06 2.51 10.72
N ASP A 234 -3.35 2.25 10.88
CA ASP A 234 -4.37 3.28 11.01
C ASP A 234 -4.14 4.12 12.28
N LEU A 235 -3.80 3.47 13.39
CA LEU A 235 -3.43 4.16 14.64
C LEU A 235 -2.16 5.01 14.46
N SER A 236 -1.15 4.52 13.74
CA SER A 236 0.05 5.28 13.42
C SER A 236 -0.26 6.60 12.73
N ASN A 237 -1.06 6.56 11.67
CA ASN A 237 -1.45 7.75 10.91
C ASN A 237 -2.16 8.78 11.79
N LEU A 238 -2.95 8.31 12.74
CA LEU A 238 -3.63 9.18 13.69
C LEU A 238 -2.66 9.79 14.70
N LEU A 239 -1.75 8.99 15.28
CA LEU A 239 -0.75 9.47 16.24
C LEU A 239 0.14 10.55 15.63
N ASP A 240 0.65 10.35 14.41
CA ASP A 240 1.46 11.34 13.69
C ASP A 240 0.69 12.65 13.45
N THR A 241 -0.60 12.54 13.11
CA THR A 241 -1.47 13.70 12.94
C THR A 241 -1.72 14.42 14.28
N TYR A 242 -1.96 13.65 15.35
CA TYR A 242 -2.17 14.19 16.70
C TYR A 242 -0.93 14.91 17.22
N GLU A 243 0.27 14.35 17.01
CA GLU A 243 1.52 15.03 17.35
C GLU A 243 1.67 16.37 16.62
N THR A 244 1.35 16.41 15.33
CA THR A 244 1.39 17.63 14.50
C THR A 244 0.41 18.70 15.02
N LEU A 245 -0.75 18.29 15.52
CA LEU A 245 -1.78 19.17 16.06
C LEU A 245 -1.59 19.48 17.56
N GLY A 246 -0.62 18.87 18.24
CA GLY A 246 -0.41 19.00 19.69
C GLY A 246 -1.52 18.35 20.53
N LEU A 247 -2.21 17.34 19.97
CA LEU A 247 -3.22 16.54 20.65
C LEU A 247 -2.60 15.30 21.27
N GLN A 248 -3.27 14.74 22.28
CA GLN A 248 -2.86 13.50 22.93
C GLN A 248 -3.88 12.40 22.67
N ALA A 249 -3.41 11.20 22.38
CA ALA A 249 -4.23 10.01 22.24
C ALA A 249 -4.39 9.37 23.65
N ASP A 250 -5.62 9.14 24.05
CA ASP A 250 -5.95 8.42 25.28
C ASP A 250 -6.24 6.93 25.00
N GLU A 251 -6.45 6.17 26.06
CA GLU A 251 -6.75 4.74 25.97
C GLU A 251 -8.06 4.46 25.20
N GLU A 252 -9.07 5.32 25.36
CA GLU A 252 -10.37 5.13 24.69
C GLU A 252 -10.21 5.24 23.16
N LEU A 253 -9.46 6.24 22.70
CA LEU A 253 -9.11 6.40 21.30
C LEU A 253 -8.32 5.20 20.75
N ILE A 254 -7.31 4.74 21.50
CA ILE A 254 -6.50 3.59 21.11
C ILE A 254 -7.36 2.34 20.94
N ARG A 255 -8.35 2.13 21.82
CA ARG A 255 -9.30 1.01 21.74
C ARG A 255 -10.17 1.01 20.49
N GLU A 256 -10.40 2.16 19.86
CA GLU A 256 -11.13 2.24 18.60
C GLU A 256 -10.38 1.54 17.46
N TYR A 257 -9.06 1.55 17.48
CA TYR A 257 -8.18 0.92 16.47
C TYR A 257 -7.69 -0.46 16.89
N ILE A 258 -7.35 -0.61 18.17
CA ILE A 258 -6.87 -1.86 18.78
C ILE A 258 -8.01 -2.43 19.61
N GLN A 259 -8.90 -3.18 18.95
CA GLN A 259 -10.11 -3.73 19.59
C GLN A 259 -9.81 -4.96 20.45
N HIS A 260 -8.65 -4.97 21.09
CA HIS A 260 -8.23 -5.92 22.12
C HIS A 260 -7.93 -5.14 23.41
N PRO A 261 -8.84 -5.11 24.40
CA PRO A 261 -8.78 -4.20 25.54
C PRO A 261 -7.44 -4.22 26.29
N LYS A 262 -6.92 -5.41 26.59
CA LYS A 262 -5.65 -5.56 27.29
C LYS A 262 -4.45 -5.03 26.52
N ILE A 263 -4.45 -5.19 25.18
CA ILE A 263 -3.35 -4.69 24.34
C ILE A 263 -3.46 -3.18 24.19
N ALA A 264 -4.68 -2.64 24.10
CA ALA A 264 -4.90 -1.19 24.03
C ALA A 264 -4.47 -0.48 25.32
N GLU A 265 -4.83 -1.04 26.48
CA GLU A 265 -4.40 -0.55 27.81
C GLU A 265 -2.86 -0.59 27.96
N ASP A 266 -2.25 -1.73 27.60
CA ASP A 266 -0.79 -1.91 27.69
C ASP A 266 -0.05 -0.94 26.75
N PHE A 267 -0.55 -0.78 25.51
CA PHE A 267 0.04 0.18 24.57
C PHE A 267 -0.17 1.63 25.00
N SER A 268 -1.33 1.99 25.57
CA SER A 268 -1.58 3.34 26.10
C SER A 268 -0.59 3.71 27.20
N ALA A 269 -0.41 2.81 28.17
CA ALA A 269 0.57 3.00 29.23
C ALA A 269 2.01 3.11 28.70
N TYR A 270 2.34 2.32 27.68
CA TYR A 270 3.64 2.40 26.99
C TYR A 270 3.81 3.74 26.26
N LEU A 271 2.78 4.24 25.58
CA LEU A 271 2.81 5.50 24.84
C LEU A 271 3.04 6.70 25.76
N ASP A 272 2.41 6.72 26.94
CA ASP A 272 2.65 7.74 27.97
C ASP A 272 4.11 7.76 28.44
N LEU A 273 4.69 6.58 28.67
CA LEU A 273 6.11 6.46 29.01
C LEU A 273 7.03 6.88 27.86
N TYR A 274 6.67 6.56 26.63
CA TYR A 274 7.42 6.93 25.44
C TYR A 274 7.53 8.45 25.30
N TYR A 275 6.42 9.19 25.45
CA TYR A 275 6.44 10.65 25.43
C TYR A 275 7.20 11.25 26.62
N LYS A 276 7.01 10.69 27.80
CA LYS A 276 7.78 11.09 28.98
C LYS A 276 9.28 10.93 28.78
N TYR A 277 9.74 9.83 28.18
CA TYR A 277 11.16 9.63 27.90
C TYR A 277 11.67 10.61 26.84
N ARG A 278 10.87 10.95 25.84
CA ARG A 278 11.21 11.99 24.85
C ARG A 278 11.56 13.31 25.52
N ASP A 279 10.72 13.74 26.46
CA ASP A 279 10.89 15.00 27.17
C ASP A 279 12.01 14.92 28.24
N ASP A 280 12.02 13.88 29.03
CA ASP A 280 12.99 13.67 30.13
C ASP A 280 14.44 13.57 29.66
N TYR A 281 14.67 12.99 28.49
CA TYR A 281 15.99 12.85 27.88
C TYR A 281 16.36 14.04 26.99
N GLY A 282 15.43 14.89 26.64
CA GLY A 282 15.64 16.00 25.71
C GLY A 282 16.09 15.50 24.34
N VAL A 283 15.28 14.67 23.70
CA VAL A 283 15.62 14.02 22.41
C VAL A 283 15.99 15.04 21.34
N GLU A 284 15.31 16.18 21.29
CA GLU A 284 15.59 17.24 20.33
C GLU A 284 16.98 17.87 20.54
N GLU A 285 17.38 18.06 21.80
CA GLU A 285 18.73 18.58 22.15
C GLU A 285 19.81 17.56 21.79
N ILE A 286 19.55 16.26 21.99
CA ILE A 286 20.49 15.19 21.57
C ILE A 286 20.66 15.21 20.05
N LEU A 287 19.56 15.28 19.29
CA LEU A 287 19.57 15.32 17.84
C LEU A 287 20.21 16.62 17.27
N ALA A 288 20.16 17.69 18.03
CA ALA A 288 20.89 18.94 17.71
C ALA A 288 22.39 18.91 18.10
N GLY A 289 22.88 17.79 18.64
CA GLY A 289 24.28 17.65 19.08
C GLY A 289 24.58 18.31 20.43
N GLN A 290 23.55 18.64 21.21
CA GLN A 290 23.65 19.37 22.50
C GLN A 290 23.34 18.46 23.71
N ALA A 291 23.66 17.18 23.60
CA ALA A 291 23.38 16.19 24.63
C ALA A 291 24.10 16.56 25.94
N LYS A 292 23.36 16.58 27.06
CA LYS A 292 23.91 16.85 28.39
C LYS A 292 24.62 15.61 28.97
N PRO A 293 25.78 15.74 29.66
CA PRO A 293 26.47 14.57 30.23
C PRO A 293 25.61 13.74 31.20
N ALA A 294 24.66 14.35 31.89
CA ALA A 294 23.74 13.68 32.81
C ALA A 294 22.83 12.66 32.08
N VAL A 295 22.50 12.89 30.82
CA VAL A 295 21.70 11.97 29.98
C VAL A 295 22.41 10.64 29.82
N PHE A 296 23.72 10.66 29.56
CA PHE A 296 24.52 9.43 29.39
C PHE A 296 24.60 8.64 30.70
N ALA A 297 24.78 9.34 31.84
CA ALA A 297 24.83 8.69 33.16
C ALA A 297 23.48 8.01 33.50
N ARG A 298 22.36 8.67 33.21
CA ARG A 298 21.02 8.11 33.39
C ARG A 298 20.81 6.90 32.52
N LEU A 299 21.17 7.00 31.23
CA LEU A 299 20.99 5.93 30.26
C LEU A 299 21.76 4.66 30.62
N LEU A 300 22.94 4.77 31.20
CA LEU A 300 23.72 3.62 31.64
C LEU A 300 23.05 2.83 32.78
N GLN A 301 22.20 3.48 33.58
CA GLN A 301 21.45 2.85 34.67
C GLN A 301 20.01 2.50 34.32
N ALA A 302 19.52 2.99 33.18
CA ALA A 302 18.13 2.80 32.74
C ALA A 302 17.81 1.31 32.45
N PRO A 303 16.57 0.85 32.68
CA PRO A 303 16.08 -0.47 32.25
C PRO A 303 16.15 -0.64 30.73
N PHE A 304 16.01 -1.87 30.28
CA PHE A 304 16.14 -2.21 28.85
C PHE A 304 15.07 -1.53 28.00
N ASP A 305 13.83 -1.52 28.44
CA ASP A 305 12.68 -0.88 27.80
C ASP A 305 12.86 0.63 27.61
N GLU A 306 13.33 1.33 28.65
CA GLU A 306 13.66 2.76 28.60
C GLU A 306 14.77 3.05 27.58
N ARG A 307 15.84 2.24 27.55
CA ARG A 307 16.92 2.36 26.56
C ARG A 307 16.44 2.12 25.14
N LEU A 308 15.61 1.10 24.95
CA LEU A 308 15.05 0.78 23.62
C LEU A 308 14.14 1.89 23.13
N SER A 309 13.28 2.43 23.99
CA SER A 309 12.39 3.54 23.66
C SER A 309 13.20 4.78 23.25
N LEU A 310 14.25 5.12 23.98
CA LEU A 310 15.11 6.25 23.64
C LEU A 310 15.85 6.05 22.31
N VAL A 311 16.38 4.85 22.06
CA VAL A 311 17.03 4.54 20.78
C VAL A 311 16.03 4.66 19.63
N SER A 312 14.79 4.17 19.81
CA SER A 312 13.74 4.28 18.80
C SER A 312 13.34 5.73 18.54
N LEU A 313 13.23 6.56 19.59
CA LEU A 313 13.00 8.01 19.48
C LEU A 313 14.11 8.72 18.68
N LEU A 314 15.37 8.40 18.97
CA LEU A 314 16.49 8.99 18.28
C LEU A 314 16.55 8.54 16.81
N LEU A 315 16.27 7.28 16.52
CA LEU A 315 16.23 6.77 15.15
C LEU A 315 15.10 7.42 14.33
N ALA A 316 13.90 7.56 14.93
CA ALA A 316 12.79 8.26 14.29
C ALA A 316 13.10 9.74 14.01
N GLY A 317 13.68 10.43 14.99
CA GLY A 317 14.08 11.82 14.79
C GLY A 317 15.17 11.99 13.73
N LEU A 318 16.11 11.06 13.63
CA LEU A 318 17.10 11.03 12.55
C LEU A 318 16.44 10.75 11.19
N ASP A 319 15.56 9.78 11.11
CA ASP A 319 14.84 9.43 9.87
C ASP A 319 14.02 10.61 9.35
N THR A 320 13.30 11.30 10.22
CA THR A 320 12.56 12.53 9.87
C THR A 320 13.49 13.61 9.29
N ARG A 321 14.64 13.83 9.92
CA ARG A 321 15.62 14.83 9.46
C ARG A 321 16.27 14.44 8.13
N PHE A 322 16.63 13.18 7.96
CA PHE A 322 17.18 12.68 6.68
C PHE A 322 16.16 12.76 5.55
N THR A 323 14.91 12.39 5.80
CA THR A 323 13.84 12.48 4.82
C THR A 323 13.59 13.93 4.39
N ALA A 324 13.53 14.86 5.35
CA ALA A 324 13.40 16.28 5.05
C ALA A 324 14.60 16.81 4.22
N SER A 325 15.82 16.36 4.52
CA SER A 325 17.01 16.71 3.76
C SER A 325 16.96 16.20 2.32
N LEU A 326 16.58 14.93 2.12
CA LEU A 326 16.42 14.31 0.79
C LEU A 326 15.33 15.00 -0.03
N GLN A 327 14.22 15.37 0.58
CA GLN A 327 13.14 16.11 -0.08
C GLN A 327 13.61 17.51 -0.51
N ALA A 328 14.34 18.22 0.36
CA ALA A 328 14.90 19.52 0.02
C ALA A 328 15.90 19.44 -1.13
N ASP A 329 16.74 18.40 -1.18
CA ASP A 329 17.68 18.16 -2.28
C ASP A 329 16.96 17.85 -3.59
N ALA A 330 15.93 16.99 -3.56
CA ALA A 330 15.11 16.68 -4.74
C ALA A 330 14.39 17.93 -5.30
N VAL A 331 13.87 18.79 -4.41
CA VAL A 331 13.27 20.08 -4.82
C VAL A 331 14.32 21.00 -5.43
N ALA A 332 15.52 21.06 -4.85
CA ALA A 332 16.62 21.85 -5.42
C ALA A 332 16.99 21.36 -6.82
N ASP A 333 17.12 20.06 -7.03
CA ASP A 333 17.43 19.46 -8.33
C ASP A 333 16.35 19.74 -9.37
N ALA A 334 15.07 19.66 -9.01
CA ALA A 334 13.96 20.01 -9.87
C ALA A 334 13.99 21.51 -10.26
N CYS A 335 14.27 22.40 -9.31
CA CYS A 335 14.45 23.83 -9.58
C CYS A 335 15.61 24.08 -10.54
N TYR A 336 16.76 23.41 -10.38
CA TYR A 336 17.90 23.53 -11.30
C TYR A 336 17.57 23.00 -12.70
N ALA A 337 16.85 21.90 -12.82
CA ALA A 337 16.42 21.37 -14.11
C ALA A 337 15.49 22.37 -14.82
N PHE A 338 14.51 22.90 -14.11
CA PHE A 338 13.59 23.92 -14.62
C PHE A 338 14.32 25.19 -15.06
N LEU A 339 15.25 25.69 -14.24
CA LEU A 339 16.04 26.85 -14.52
C LEU A 339 16.90 26.67 -15.78
N ARG A 340 17.50 25.50 -15.95
CA ARG A 340 18.31 25.19 -17.15
C ARG A 340 17.44 25.15 -18.40
N GLU A 341 16.26 24.59 -18.37
CA GLU A 341 15.35 24.57 -19.51
C GLU A 341 14.80 25.98 -19.82
N THR A 342 14.48 26.75 -18.78
CA THR A 342 14.07 28.18 -18.96
C THR A 342 15.15 29.01 -19.60
N LYS A 343 16.44 28.88 -19.18
CA LYS A 343 17.57 29.57 -19.81
C LYS A 343 17.74 29.17 -21.27
N LYS A 344 17.54 27.89 -21.63
CA LYS A 344 17.58 27.45 -23.02
C LYS A 344 16.45 28.08 -23.85
N ALA A 345 15.22 28.05 -23.31
CA ALA A 345 14.08 28.66 -23.97
C ALA A 345 14.25 30.13 -24.19
N LEU A 346 14.82 30.86 -23.22
CA LEU A 346 15.13 32.30 -23.34
C LEU A 346 16.15 32.58 -24.45
N ALA A 347 17.18 31.72 -24.60
CA ALA A 347 18.19 31.84 -25.63
C ALA A 347 17.69 31.59 -27.07
N THR A 348 16.49 30.97 -27.19
CA THR A 348 15.85 30.67 -28.49
C THR A 348 14.70 31.60 -28.85
N LEU A 349 14.41 32.61 -28.01
CA LEU A 349 13.37 33.60 -28.29
C LEU A 349 13.76 34.53 -29.46
N PRO A 350 12.81 34.94 -30.33
CA PRO A 350 13.05 35.91 -31.38
C PRO A 350 13.47 37.29 -30.82
N GLU A 351 14.24 38.04 -31.57
CA GLU A 351 14.70 39.40 -31.17
C GLU A 351 13.58 40.44 -31.00
N ASP A 352 12.35 40.15 -31.42
CA ASP A 352 11.18 41.05 -31.36
C ASP A 352 10.33 40.92 -30.08
N ILE A 353 10.94 40.71 -28.91
CA ILE A 353 10.20 40.70 -27.64
C ILE A 353 9.93 42.13 -27.15
N PRO A 354 8.72 42.46 -26.62
CA PRO A 354 8.46 43.80 -26.07
C PRO A 354 9.46 44.20 -25.02
N ASP A 355 9.94 45.44 -25.09
CA ASP A 355 10.85 46.04 -24.11
C ASP A 355 10.39 45.78 -22.66
N GLY A 356 11.28 45.26 -21.84
CA GLY A 356 11.04 44.92 -20.43
C GLY A 356 10.71 43.47 -20.11
N SER A 357 10.29 42.67 -21.10
CA SER A 357 9.97 41.24 -20.83
C SER A 357 11.22 40.39 -20.53
N ALA A 358 12.31 40.66 -21.21
CA ALA A 358 13.61 40.00 -21.02
C ALA A 358 14.20 40.29 -19.62
N GLU A 359 14.03 41.54 -19.14
CA GLU A 359 14.47 41.93 -17.81
C GLU A 359 13.66 41.27 -16.72
N LEU A 360 12.32 41.17 -16.88
CA LEU A 360 11.45 40.50 -15.96
C LEU A 360 11.79 39.00 -15.85
N PHE A 361 11.99 38.31 -16.96
CA PHE A 361 12.42 36.92 -16.98
C PHE A 361 13.80 36.71 -16.34
N SER A 362 14.74 37.63 -16.62
CA SER A 362 16.08 37.59 -16.02
C SER A 362 16.03 37.79 -14.51
N GLN A 363 15.13 38.62 -14.01
CA GLN A 363 14.93 38.80 -12.57
C GLN A 363 14.31 37.54 -11.94
N GLN A 364 13.28 36.97 -12.54
CA GLN A 364 12.68 35.73 -12.07
C GLN A 364 13.69 34.56 -11.99
N ILE A 365 14.56 34.45 -13.00
CA ILE A 365 15.65 33.47 -12.99
C ILE A 365 16.58 33.67 -11.79
N LYS A 366 16.97 34.91 -11.49
CA LYS A 366 17.83 35.22 -10.34
C LYS A 366 17.16 34.88 -9.01
N ASP A 367 15.86 35.16 -8.91
CA ASP A 367 15.08 34.85 -7.72
C ASP A 367 15.01 33.32 -7.50
N TYR A 368 14.78 32.53 -8.55
CA TYR A 368 14.84 31.06 -8.50
C TYR A 368 16.24 30.51 -8.19
N GLU A 369 17.30 31.14 -8.72
CA GLU A 369 18.69 30.77 -8.39
C GLU A 369 18.96 30.95 -6.90
N ALA A 370 18.55 32.10 -6.35
CA ALA A 370 18.72 32.40 -4.92
C ALA A 370 17.93 31.41 -4.04
N GLU A 371 16.68 31.12 -4.38
CA GLU A 371 15.83 30.13 -3.65
C GLU A 371 16.43 28.74 -3.72
N THR A 372 16.91 28.32 -4.90
CA THR A 372 17.52 26.99 -5.07
C THR A 372 18.83 26.88 -4.27
N GLN A 373 19.63 27.92 -4.23
CA GLN A 373 20.85 27.94 -3.43
C GLN A 373 20.54 27.88 -1.95
N GLN A 374 19.53 28.60 -1.48
CA GLN A 374 19.08 28.52 -0.08
C GLN A 374 18.63 27.11 0.32
N LYS A 375 17.90 26.41 -0.55
CA LYS A 375 17.48 25.01 -0.32
C LYS A 375 18.68 24.07 -0.28
N ARG A 376 19.67 24.24 -1.13
CA ARG A 376 20.93 23.46 -1.10
C ARG A 376 21.77 23.72 0.14
N ASP A 377 21.87 24.96 0.57
CA ASP A 377 22.61 25.31 1.78
C ASP A 377 21.93 24.70 3.01
N ALA A 378 20.60 24.64 3.04
CA ALA A 378 19.85 23.93 4.09
C ALA A 378 20.16 22.43 4.11
N CYS A 379 20.22 21.76 2.94
CA CYS A 379 20.63 20.36 2.82
C CYS A 379 22.06 20.13 3.34
N LEU A 380 23.01 20.99 2.99
CA LEU A 380 24.40 20.87 3.42
C LEU A 380 24.58 21.01 4.92
N LEU A 381 23.73 21.77 5.61
CA LEU A 381 23.74 21.89 7.08
C LEU A 381 23.44 20.56 7.77
N TYR A 382 22.60 19.69 7.16
CA TYR A 382 22.24 18.36 7.71
C TYR A 382 23.24 17.26 7.29
N THR A 383 23.96 17.44 6.16
CA THR A 383 24.91 16.45 5.62
C THR A 383 26.36 16.78 5.92
N SER A 384 26.65 17.93 6.53
CA SER A 384 28.01 18.33 6.86
C SER A 384 28.58 17.43 7.97
N PRO A 385 29.78 16.85 7.80
CA PRO A 385 30.43 16.05 8.84
C PRO A 385 30.62 16.89 10.09
N SER A 386 30.42 16.21 11.25
CA SER A 386 30.60 16.83 12.56
C SER A 386 31.97 17.54 12.66
N PRO A 387 32.08 18.67 13.37
CA PRO A 387 33.36 19.34 13.57
C PRO A 387 34.47 18.45 14.16
N ARG A 388 34.12 17.27 14.68
CA ARG A 388 35.08 16.25 15.19
C ARG A 388 35.78 15.46 14.10
N ASP A 389 35.26 15.45 12.87
CA ASP A 389 35.87 14.71 11.75
C ASP A 389 36.89 15.56 10.96
N ARG A 390 37.21 16.77 11.43
CA ARG A 390 38.22 17.67 10.89
C ARG A 390 39.51 17.73 11.71
N GLY A 391 39.75 16.70 12.52
CA GLY A 391 40.96 16.55 13.33
C GLY A 391 41.95 15.59 12.71
#